data_f1b03f9590394fa6591b3fa79f4b9aee
#
_entry.id   f1b03f9590394fa6591b3fa79f4b9aee
#
_cell.length_a   1.000
_cell.length_b   1.000
_cell.length_c   1.000
_cell.angle_alpha   90.00
_cell.angle_beta   90.00
_cell.angle_gamma   90.00
#
_symmetry.space_group_name_H-M   'P 1'
#
loop_
_entity.id
_entity.type
_entity.pdbx_description
1 polymer ?
#
loop_
_entity_poly.entity_id
_entity_poly.type
_entity_poly.pdbx_seq_one_letter_code
_entity_poly.pdbx_strand_id
1 'polypeptide(L)'
;NKACRKTGKACRFRFPKLPMQETVIAKPLPDDTDPEVKERMLKKAKEVLARAYEVLEDPNTNDNMTFDEFFKILGVTPKEYEDLCSVTERGQVLLLKRTIKERYINSYNQEWLRAWNANMDIQVALDPYAIVMYIVSYVTKDETGMTEFLKEALNATFNGTQEEKLKALQRAYLTHRQVGLSEAIYRAIKSMWLKGSNVTCVWVSSGFLRIGMLASRK
;
A
#
# COMPACT_ATOMS: atom_id res chain seq x y z
N ASN A 1 21.54 -7.02 -3.01
CA ASN A 1 21.24 -6.24 -4.20
C ASN A 1 21.19 -4.74 -3.84
N LYS A 2 22.10 -3.93 -4.41
CA LYS A 2 22.20 -2.47 -4.13
C LYS A 2 20.93 -1.69 -4.48
N ALA A 3 20.16 -2.14 -5.44
CA ALA A 3 18.89 -1.51 -5.84
C ALA A 3 17.78 -1.64 -4.79
N CYS A 4 17.79 -2.68 -3.98
CA CYS A 4 16.81 -2.94 -2.94
C CYS A 4 17.11 -2.16 -1.64
N ARG A 5 18.38 -1.83 -1.38
CA ARG A 5 18.85 -1.20 -0.13
C ARG A 5 19.44 0.17 -0.40
N LYS A 6 18.60 1.17 -0.66
CA LYS A 6 19.05 2.53 -1.01
C LYS A 6 19.76 3.29 0.12
N THR A 7 19.36 3.08 1.36
CA THR A 7 19.77 3.93 2.49
C THR A 7 20.12 3.15 3.76
N GLY A 8 20.45 1.86 3.67
CA GLY A 8 20.78 1.13 4.87
C GLY A 8 20.49 -0.37 4.80
N LYS A 9 20.24 -0.95 5.96
CA LYS A 9 20.15 -2.39 6.16
C LYS A 9 18.77 -2.98 5.73
N ALA A 10 17.71 -2.17 5.74
CA ALA A 10 16.34 -2.64 5.47
C ALA A 10 16.01 -2.71 3.98
N CYS A 11 15.24 -3.72 3.59
CA CYS A 11 14.73 -3.85 2.24
C CYS A 11 13.68 -2.78 1.94
N ARG A 12 13.83 -2.03 0.84
CA ARG A 12 12.87 -1.01 0.39
C ARG A 12 11.45 -1.55 0.19
N PHE A 13 11.32 -2.81 -0.20
CA PHE A 13 10.06 -3.49 -0.43
C PHE A 13 9.51 -4.20 0.83
N ARG A 14 10.18 -4.03 1.97
CA ARG A 14 9.82 -4.66 3.25
C ARG A 14 9.78 -6.20 3.15
N PHE A 15 10.78 -6.78 2.48
CA PHE A 15 11.00 -8.22 2.55
C PHE A 15 11.95 -8.56 3.70
N PRO A 16 11.76 -9.75 4.31
CA PRO A 16 10.69 -10.73 4.11
C PRO A 16 9.32 -10.18 4.55
N LYS A 17 8.25 -10.67 3.92
CA LYS A 17 6.86 -10.36 4.33
C LYS A 17 6.49 -11.26 5.50
N LEU A 18 5.77 -10.72 6.47
CA LEU A 18 5.29 -11.46 7.61
C LEU A 18 4.27 -12.53 7.18
N PRO A 19 4.41 -13.79 7.64
CA PRO A 19 3.45 -14.86 7.37
C PRO A 19 2.16 -14.62 8.15
N MET A 20 1.01 -14.96 7.54
CA MET A 20 -0.32 -14.83 8.14
C MET A 20 -1.16 -16.06 7.83
N GLN A 21 -1.84 -16.61 8.83
CA GLN A 21 -2.71 -17.78 8.63
C GLN A 21 -3.97 -17.42 7.82
N GLU A 22 -4.50 -16.23 8.05
CA GLU A 22 -5.69 -15.71 7.37
C GLU A 22 -5.42 -14.30 6.85
N THR A 23 -6.24 -13.87 5.88
CA THR A 23 -6.21 -12.50 5.41
C THR A 23 -7.00 -11.62 6.36
N VAL A 24 -6.35 -10.61 6.95
CA VAL A 24 -6.90 -9.76 7.99
C VAL A 24 -6.75 -8.28 7.62
N ILE A 25 -7.76 -7.49 7.93
CA ILE A 25 -7.65 -6.02 7.88
C ILE A 25 -7.10 -5.55 9.22
N ALA A 26 -5.80 -5.30 9.25
CA ALA A 26 -5.15 -4.69 10.41
C ALA A 26 -5.69 -3.28 10.63
N LYS A 27 -6.06 -2.97 11.86
CA LYS A 27 -6.49 -1.63 12.28
C LYS A 27 -5.54 -1.13 13.35
N PRO A 28 -5.14 0.15 13.30
CA PRO A 28 -4.39 0.74 14.39
C PRO A 28 -5.20 0.69 15.67
N LEU A 29 -4.49 0.78 16.80
CA LEU A 29 -5.17 0.92 18.08
C LEU A 29 -6.06 2.16 18.09
N PRO A 30 -7.26 2.10 18.71
CA PRO A 30 -8.13 3.23 18.89
C PRO A 30 -7.39 4.41 19.54
N ASP A 31 -7.76 5.64 19.17
CA ASP A 31 -7.11 6.86 19.69
C ASP A 31 -7.34 7.05 21.19
N ASP A 32 -8.44 6.51 21.72
CA ASP A 32 -8.84 6.51 23.12
C ASP A 32 -8.16 5.44 23.97
N THR A 33 -7.27 4.62 23.38
CA THR A 33 -6.50 3.61 24.12
C THR A 33 -5.55 4.29 25.11
N ASP A 34 -5.54 3.80 26.36
CA ASP A 34 -4.64 4.25 27.42
C ASP A 34 -3.19 4.30 26.91
N PRO A 35 -2.50 5.44 27.07
CA PRO A 35 -1.12 5.62 26.60
C PRO A 35 -0.14 4.56 27.10
N GLU A 36 -0.29 4.13 28.38
CA GLU A 36 0.59 3.11 28.98
C GLU A 36 0.36 1.74 28.34
N VAL A 37 -0.91 1.39 28.07
CA VAL A 37 -1.28 0.15 27.38
C VAL A 37 -0.75 0.18 25.95
N LYS A 38 -0.90 1.28 25.27
CA LYS A 38 -0.42 1.48 23.89
C LYS A 38 1.11 1.35 23.80
N GLU A 39 1.83 1.97 24.71
CA GLU A 39 3.30 1.88 24.75
C GLU A 39 3.77 0.45 25.03
N ARG A 40 3.16 -0.23 26.00
CA ARG A 40 3.47 -1.63 26.32
C ARG A 40 3.21 -2.57 25.14
N MET A 41 2.07 -2.41 24.44
CA MET A 41 1.76 -3.20 23.25
C MET A 41 2.74 -2.93 22.11
N LEU A 42 3.09 -1.67 21.86
CA LEU A 42 4.07 -1.30 20.83
C LEU A 42 5.47 -1.85 21.14
N LYS A 43 5.88 -1.83 22.40
CA LYS A 43 7.16 -2.40 22.83
C LYS A 43 7.18 -3.91 22.58
N LYS A 44 6.14 -4.63 23.04
CA LYS A 44 6.00 -6.07 22.82
C LYS A 44 5.97 -6.40 21.32
N ALA A 45 5.20 -5.64 20.53
CA ALA A 45 5.14 -5.81 19.09
C ALA A 45 6.51 -5.67 18.43
N LYS A 46 7.29 -4.65 18.78
CA LYS A 46 8.64 -4.48 18.28
C LYS A 46 9.56 -5.64 18.60
N GLU A 47 9.50 -6.17 19.81
CA GLU A 47 10.33 -7.30 20.26
C GLU A 47 9.96 -8.59 19.52
N VAL A 48 8.66 -8.91 19.44
CA VAL A 48 8.17 -10.12 18.77
C VAL A 48 8.42 -10.05 17.26
N LEU A 49 8.12 -8.91 16.62
CA LEU A 49 8.33 -8.75 15.18
C LEU A 49 9.82 -8.71 14.81
N ALA A 50 10.69 -8.16 15.66
CA ALA A 50 12.14 -8.24 15.44
C ALA A 50 12.60 -9.72 15.42
N ARG A 51 12.16 -10.52 16.38
CA ARG A 51 12.44 -11.97 16.42
C ARG A 51 11.85 -12.68 15.21
N ALA A 52 10.63 -12.31 14.78
CA ALA A 52 10.01 -12.87 13.58
C ALA A 52 10.88 -12.59 12.34
N TYR A 53 11.37 -11.37 12.17
CA TYR A 53 12.26 -11.03 11.06
C TYR A 53 13.60 -11.76 11.14
N GLU A 54 14.20 -11.94 12.31
CA GLU A 54 15.42 -12.74 12.50
C GLU A 54 15.21 -14.17 11.99
N VAL A 55 14.11 -14.82 12.39
CA VAL A 55 13.76 -16.15 11.92
C VAL A 55 13.53 -16.20 10.41
N LEU A 56 12.81 -15.22 9.86
CA LEU A 56 12.47 -15.19 8.43
C LEU A 56 13.66 -14.82 7.53
N GLU A 57 14.63 -14.08 8.03
CA GLU A 57 15.85 -13.68 7.31
C GLU A 57 16.95 -14.74 7.38
N ASP A 58 16.88 -15.69 8.33
CA ASP A 58 17.88 -16.74 8.46
C ASP A 58 17.85 -17.65 7.19
N PRO A 59 18.97 -17.78 6.49
CA PRO A 59 19.09 -18.66 5.32
C PRO A 59 18.81 -20.13 5.62
N ASN A 60 18.97 -20.55 6.87
CA ASN A 60 18.73 -21.93 7.31
C ASN A 60 17.28 -22.20 7.70
N THR A 61 16.43 -21.19 7.69
CA THR A 61 15.01 -21.37 8.01
C THR A 61 14.36 -22.32 7.02
N ASN A 62 13.77 -23.38 7.56
CA ASN A 62 13.07 -24.38 6.77
C ASN A 62 11.84 -23.75 6.09
N ASP A 63 11.82 -23.77 4.75
CA ASP A 63 10.69 -23.28 3.97
C ASP A 63 9.37 -24.02 4.26
N ASN A 64 9.46 -25.26 4.77
CA ASN A 64 8.31 -26.06 5.15
C ASN A 64 7.95 -25.92 6.65
N MET A 65 8.55 -24.94 7.36
CA MET A 65 8.17 -24.64 8.74
C MET A 65 6.66 -24.39 8.86
N THR A 66 6.04 -25.03 9.82
CA THR A 66 4.61 -24.84 10.11
C THR A 66 4.37 -23.56 10.91
N PHE A 67 3.13 -23.08 10.91
CA PHE A 67 2.76 -21.94 11.75
C PHE A 67 2.91 -22.22 13.23
N ASP A 68 2.63 -23.46 13.67
CA ASP A 68 2.75 -23.86 15.08
C ASP A 68 4.20 -23.79 15.54
N GLU A 69 5.14 -24.28 14.73
CA GLU A 69 6.57 -24.15 14.98
C GLU A 69 7.01 -22.68 15.03
N PHE A 70 6.55 -21.87 14.09
CA PHE A 70 6.86 -20.45 14.04
C PHE A 70 6.36 -19.70 15.28
N PHE A 71 5.10 -19.88 15.66
CA PHE A 71 4.54 -19.26 16.86
C PHE A 71 5.20 -19.76 18.15
N LYS A 72 5.59 -21.03 18.20
CA LYS A 72 6.35 -21.59 19.33
C LYS A 72 7.72 -20.92 19.49
N ILE A 73 8.43 -20.66 18.39
CA ILE A 73 9.71 -19.92 18.39
C ILE A 73 9.50 -18.48 18.88
N LEU A 74 8.43 -17.83 18.46
CA LEU A 74 8.11 -16.46 18.86
C LEU A 74 7.57 -16.37 20.31
N GLY A 75 7.03 -17.46 20.86
CA GLY A 75 6.42 -17.50 22.18
C GLY A 75 5.09 -16.74 22.25
N VAL A 76 4.31 -16.76 21.18
CA VAL A 76 3.01 -16.06 21.08
C VAL A 76 1.93 -16.99 20.52
N THR A 77 0.68 -16.68 20.82
CA THR A 77 -0.46 -17.33 20.18
C THR A 77 -0.75 -16.76 18.80
N PRO A 78 -1.45 -17.48 17.91
CA PRO A 78 -1.82 -16.97 16.58
C PRO A 78 -2.55 -15.62 16.64
N LYS A 79 -3.52 -15.49 17.54
CA LYS A 79 -4.29 -14.26 17.70
C LYS A 79 -3.44 -13.11 18.24
N GLU A 80 -2.59 -13.39 19.21
CA GLU A 80 -1.67 -12.39 19.75
C GLU A 80 -0.69 -11.89 18.68
N TYR A 81 -0.18 -12.77 17.83
CA TYR A 81 0.67 -12.40 16.71
C TYR A 81 -0.06 -11.47 15.72
N GLU A 82 -1.31 -11.78 15.38
CA GLU A 82 -2.15 -10.94 14.51
C GLU A 82 -2.37 -9.55 15.12
N ASP A 83 -2.72 -9.49 16.41
CA ASP A 83 -2.90 -8.23 17.14
C ASP A 83 -1.60 -7.39 17.15
N LEU A 84 -0.45 -8.02 17.40
CA LEU A 84 0.85 -7.35 17.40
C LEU A 84 1.25 -6.84 16.01
N CYS A 85 0.95 -7.58 14.94
CA CYS A 85 1.14 -7.10 13.57
C CYS A 85 0.27 -5.88 13.29
N SER A 86 -0.96 -5.85 13.79
CA SER A 86 -1.92 -4.76 13.58
C SER A 86 -1.52 -3.47 14.31
N VAL A 87 -1.00 -3.58 15.53
CA VAL A 87 -0.60 -2.44 16.39
C VAL A 87 0.52 -1.61 15.76
N THR A 88 1.38 -2.21 14.96
CA THR A 88 2.51 -1.51 14.32
C THR A 88 2.11 -0.69 13.09
N GLU A 89 0.91 -0.88 12.57
CA GLU A 89 0.43 -0.17 11.40
C GLU A 89 -0.12 1.23 11.76
N ARG A 90 0.17 2.21 10.91
CA ARG A 90 -0.28 3.60 11.10
C ARG A 90 -1.67 3.87 10.57
N GLY A 91 -2.25 2.93 9.84
CA GLY A 91 -3.56 3.03 9.21
C GLY A 91 -4.13 1.65 8.94
N GLN A 92 -5.26 1.59 8.27
CA GLN A 92 -5.82 0.31 7.85
C GLN A 92 -4.95 -0.31 6.76
N VAL A 93 -4.47 -1.52 7.01
CA VAL A 93 -3.62 -2.29 6.09
C VAL A 93 -4.18 -3.69 5.92
N LEU A 94 -4.14 -4.22 4.71
CA LEU A 94 -4.50 -5.60 4.47
C LEU A 94 -3.27 -6.50 4.66
N LEU A 95 -3.32 -7.34 5.68
CA LEU A 95 -2.36 -8.41 5.89
C LEU A 95 -2.87 -9.66 5.16
N LEU A 96 -2.20 -10.01 4.07
CA LEU A 96 -2.61 -11.14 3.24
C LEU A 96 -2.17 -12.47 3.85
N LYS A 97 -3.04 -13.49 3.74
CA LYS A 97 -2.67 -14.87 4.02
C LYS A 97 -1.40 -15.24 3.27
N ARG A 98 -0.41 -15.77 4.00
CA ARG A 98 0.92 -16.03 3.48
C ARG A 98 1.60 -17.09 4.32
N THR A 99 2.08 -18.15 3.70
CA THR A 99 2.92 -19.16 4.36
C THR A 99 4.35 -18.64 4.56
N ILE A 100 5.12 -19.31 5.39
CA ILE A 100 6.53 -18.96 5.66
C ILE A 100 7.36 -19.08 4.38
N LYS A 101 7.06 -20.04 3.54
CA LYS A 101 7.68 -20.23 2.23
C LYS A 101 7.49 -19.03 1.29
N GLU A 102 6.38 -18.34 1.42
CA GLU A 102 6.01 -17.21 0.55
C GLU A 102 6.54 -15.86 1.06
N ARG A 103 7.40 -15.84 2.07
CA ARG A 103 7.93 -14.62 2.68
C ARG A 103 8.63 -13.65 1.71
N TYR A 104 9.12 -14.15 0.58
CA TYR A 104 9.77 -13.35 -0.46
C TYR A 104 8.91 -13.14 -1.72
N ILE A 105 7.64 -13.56 -1.68
CA ILE A 105 6.72 -13.39 -2.81
C ILE A 105 5.93 -12.10 -2.61
N ASN A 106 5.87 -11.25 -3.63
CA ASN A 106 5.01 -10.07 -3.61
C ASN A 106 3.55 -10.45 -3.86
N SER A 107 2.63 -9.56 -3.49
CA SER A 107 1.19 -9.77 -3.74
C SER A 107 0.92 -9.77 -5.24
N TYR A 108 0.17 -10.75 -5.73
CA TYR A 108 -0.16 -10.87 -7.15
C TYR A 108 -1.56 -11.46 -7.34
N ASN A 109 -2.15 -11.19 -8.51
CA ASN A 109 -3.33 -11.89 -9.01
C ASN A 109 -2.87 -12.87 -10.09
N GLN A 110 -3.21 -14.14 -9.94
CA GLN A 110 -2.71 -15.20 -10.81
C GLN A 110 -3.18 -15.05 -12.28
N GLU A 111 -4.43 -14.66 -12.47
CA GLU A 111 -5.00 -14.47 -13.81
C GLU A 111 -4.39 -13.26 -14.51
N TRP A 112 -4.25 -12.16 -13.78
CA TRP A 112 -3.62 -10.95 -14.31
C TRP A 112 -2.14 -11.15 -14.58
N LEU A 113 -1.44 -11.89 -13.72
CA LEU A 113 -0.03 -12.21 -13.95
C LEU A 113 0.18 -13.03 -15.23
N ARG A 114 -0.71 -13.99 -15.49
CA ARG A 114 -0.68 -14.79 -16.73
C ARG A 114 -0.96 -13.94 -17.96
N ALA A 115 -1.93 -13.03 -17.88
CA ALA A 115 -2.30 -12.15 -18.99
C ALA A 115 -1.23 -11.08 -19.26
N TRP A 116 -0.66 -10.50 -18.21
CA TRP A 116 0.32 -9.41 -18.28
C TRP A 116 1.73 -9.89 -18.56
N ASN A 117 2.07 -11.10 -18.11
CA ASN A 117 3.39 -11.75 -18.24
C ASN A 117 4.59 -10.87 -17.85
N ALA A 118 4.42 -10.04 -16.82
CA ALA A 118 5.44 -9.15 -16.28
C ALA A 118 5.28 -8.98 -14.77
N ASN A 119 6.26 -8.33 -14.13
CA ASN A 119 6.21 -8.03 -12.70
C ASN A 119 4.95 -7.24 -12.33
N MET A 120 4.37 -7.59 -11.20
CA MET A 120 3.14 -7.03 -10.70
C MET A 120 3.29 -6.61 -9.25
N ASP A 121 2.75 -5.45 -8.90
CA ASP A 121 2.55 -4.98 -7.53
C ASP A 121 1.09 -4.62 -7.36
N ILE A 122 0.38 -5.41 -6.55
CA ILE A 122 -1.04 -5.22 -6.29
C ILE A 122 -1.20 -4.89 -4.81
N GLN A 123 -1.83 -3.77 -4.53
CA GLN A 123 -2.17 -3.35 -3.18
C GLN A 123 -3.67 -3.04 -3.11
N VAL A 124 -4.28 -3.42 -1.99
CA VAL A 124 -5.67 -3.05 -1.73
C VAL A 124 -5.69 -1.64 -1.17
N ALA A 125 -6.47 -0.81 -1.81
CA ALA A 125 -6.62 0.58 -1.46
C ALA A 125 -7.70 0.72 -0.37
N LEU A 126 -7.28 0.84 0.88
CA LEU A 126 -8.16 1.03 2.03
C LEU A 126 -8.31 2.51 2.40
N ASP A 127 -7.33 3.34 2.05
CA ASP A 127 -7.33 4.78 2.29
C ASP A 127 -7.38 5.54 0.95
N PRO A 128 -8.52 6.17 0.61
CA PRO A 128 -8.66 6.95 -0.62
C PRO A 128 -7.65 8.09 -0.73
N TYR A 129 -7.28 8.70 0.39
CA TYR A 129 -6.30 9.79 0.41
C TYR A 129 -4.90 9.31 0.04
N ALA A 130 -4.46 8.19 0.60
CA ALA A 130 -3.17 7.58 0.25
C ALA A 130 -3.09 7.21 -1.24
N ILE A 131 -4.21 6.77 -1.85
CA ILE A 131 -4.30 6.48 -3.28
C ILE A 131 -4.10 7.75 -4.10
N VAL A 132 -4.83 8.81 -3.76
CA VAL A 132 -4.72 10.09 -4.47
C VAL A 132 -3.28 10.61 -4.40
N MET A 133 -2.65 10.56 -3.22
CA MET A 133 -1.26 10.97 -3.05
C MET A 133 -0.29 10.13 -3.88
N TYR A 134 -0.53 8.83 -3.97
CA TYR A 134 0.27 7.94 -4.82
C TYR A 134 0.13 8.32 -6.31
N ILE A 135 -1.10 8.47 -6.80
CA ILE A 135 -1.37 8.85 -8.18
C ILE A 135 -0.74 10.21 -8.51
N VAL A 136 -0.96 11.20 -7.64
CA VAL A 136 -0.38 12.55 -7.80
C VAL A 136 1.15 12.48 -7.87
N SER A 137 1.80 11.69 -7.01
CA SER A 137 3.26 11.55 -7.01
C SER A 137 3.81 10.96 -8.32
N TYR A 138 3.03 10.14 -9.00
CA TYR A 138 3.41 9.58 -10.31
C TYR A 138 3.12 10.53 -11.46
N VAL A 139 1.98 11.20 -11.44
CA VAL A 139 1.57 12.15 -12.49
C VAL A 139 2.48 13.37 -12.51
N THR A 140 2.95 13.81 -11.34
CA THR A 140 3.80 15.01 -11.19
C THR A 140 5.29 14.69 -11.17
N LYS A 141 5.68 13.44 -11.37
CA LYS A 141 7.08 13.00 -11.25
C LYS A 141 8.04 13.76 -12.19
N ASP A 142 7.57 14.12 -13.36
CA ASP A 142 8.34 14.82 -14.39
C ASP A 142 8.13 16.35 -14.33
N GLU A 143 7.26 16.85 -13.47
CA GLU A 143 6.97 18.27 -13.31
C GLU A 143 7.82 18.86 -12.18
N THR A 144 8.81 19.67 -12.52
CA THR A 144 9.69 20.31 -11.55
C THR A 144 8.89 21.27 -10.66
N GLY A 145 8.99 21.11 -9.35
CA GLY A 145 8.31 21.97 -8.36
C GLY A 145 6.87 21.59 -8.03
N MET A 146 6.18 20.77 -8.82
CA MET A 146 4.79 20.38 -8.55
C MET A 146 4.64 19.68 -7.18
N THR A 147 5.60 18.84 -6.83
CA THR A 147 5.57 18.14 -5.52
C THR A 147 5.60 19.11 -4.34
N GLU A 148 6.28 20.23 -4.47
CA GLU A 148 6.36 21.26 -3.43
C GLU A 148 5.04 22.00 -3.29
N PHE A 149 4.44 22.45 -4.39
CA PHE A 149 3.12 23.08 -4.37
C PHE A 149 2.03 22.20 -3.79
N LEU A 150 2.06 20.90 -4.09
CA LEU A 150 1.11 19.95 -3.52
C LEU A 150 1.32 19.73 -2.02
N LYS A 151 2.58 19.70 -1.55
CA LYS A 151 2.89 19.64 -0.12
C LYS A 151 2.44 20.90 0.62
N GLU A 152 2.65 22.07 0.04
CA GLU A 152 2.18 23.34 0.60
C GLU A 152 0.65 23.37 0.71
N ALA A 153 -0.06 22.96 -0.33
CA ALA A 153 -1.53 22.89 -0.32
C ALA A 153 -2.05 21.93 0.75
N LEU A 154 -1.37 20.80 0.98
CA LEU A 154 -1.69 19.85 2.04
C LEU A 154 -1.42 20.41 3.43
N ASN A 155 -0.28 21.06 3.62
CA ASN A 155 0.08 21.66 4.90
C ASN A 155 -0.89 22.78 5.27
N ALA A 156 -1.31 23.59 4.29
CA ALA A 156 -2.31 24.65 4.50
C ALA A 156 -3.69 24.11 4.95
N THR A 157 -4.01 22.86 4.58
CA THR A 157 -5.27 22.19 4.94
C THR A 157 -5.10 21.05 5.93
N PHE A 158 -4.01 21.05 6.71
CA PHE A 158 -3.66 19.95 7.61
C PHE A 158 -4.78 19.57 8.58
N ASN A 159 -5.46 20.56 9.17
CA ASN A 159 -6.58 20.37 10.09
C ASN A 159 -7.95 20.26 9.37
N GLY A 160 -7.98 20.30 8.05
CA GLY A 160 -9.20 20.24 7.25
C GLY A 160 -9.73 18.84 7.09
N THR A 161 -10.99 18.75 6.63
CA THR A 161 -11.64 17.49 6.25
C THR A 161 -10.94 16.86 5.05
N GLN A 162 -11.18 15.56 4.82
CA GLN A 162 -10.68 14.83 3.66
C GLN A 162 -11.09 15.50 2.32
N GLU A 163 -12.31 16.01 2.27
CA GLU A 163 -12.84 16.71 1.10
C GLU A 163 -12.12 18.03 0.84
N GLU A 164 -11.84 18.81 1.88
CA GLU A 164 -11.09 20.06 1.78
C GLU A 164 -9.66 19.83 1.32
N LYS A 165 -8.99 18.79 1.84
CA LYS A 165 -7.66 18.38 1.39
C LYS A 165 -7.66 17.99 -0.07
N LEU A 166 -8.65 17.23 -0.52
CA LEU A 166 -8.77 16.82 -1.92
C LEU A 166 -9.01 18.01 -2.85
N LYS A 167 -9.89 18.95 -2.45
CA LYS A 167 -10.14 20.18 -3.20
C LYS A 167 -8.91 21.07 -3.28
N ALA A 168 -8.13 21.16 -2.21
CA ALA A 168 -6.88 21.93 -2.18
C ALA A 168 -5.83 21.34 -3.13
N LEU A 169 -5.66 20.02 -3.10
CA LEU A 169 -4.76 19.31 -4.02
C LEU A 169 -5.16 19.49 -5.47
N GLN A 170 -6.44 19.31 -5.77
CA GLN A 170 -6.97 19.49 -7.13
C GLN A 170 -6.72 20.92 -7.63
N ARG A 171 -6.99 21.92 -6.80
CA ARG A 171 -6.74 23.32 -7.15
C ARG A 171 -5.25 23.58 -7.40
N ALA A 172 -4.37 23.14 -6.48
CA ALA A 172 -2.92 23.31 -6.64
C ALA A 172 -2.42 22.64 -7.92
N TYR A 173 -2.85 21.41 -8.20
CA TYR A 173 -2.49 20.70 -9.43
C TYR A 173 -2.93 21.44 -10.70
N LEU A 174 -4.19 21.86 -10.76
CA LEU A 174 -4.73 22.55 -11.94
C LEU A 174 -4.11 23.93 -12.17
N THR A 175 -3.68 24.61 -11.09
CA THR A 175 -3.10 25.97 -11.18
C THR A 175 -1.62 25.94 -11.56
N HIS A 176 -0.86 24.95 -11.09
CA HIS A 176 0.60 24.91 -11.22
C HIS A 176 1.12 23.86 -12.21
N ARG A 177 0.21 23.14 -12.87
CA ARG A 177 0.61 22.12 -13.84
C ARG A 177 1.38 22.71 -15.01
N GLN A 178 2.57 22.17 -15.24
CA GLN A 178 3.35 22.43 -16.44
C GLN A 178 2.94 21.47 -17.55
N VAL A 179 2.57 22.00 -18.69
CA VAL A 179 2.16 21.20 -19.85
C VAL A 179 3.35 21.03 -20.78
N GLY A 180 3.79 19.79 -20.98
CA GLY A 180 4.84 19.48 -21.95
C GLY A 180 4.41 19.80 -23.38
N LEU A 181 5.39 20.07 -24.27
CA LEU A 181 5.14 20.43 -25.66
C LEU A 181 4.23 19.41 -26.37
N SER A 182 4.47 18.11 -26.18
CA SER A 182 3.68 17.04 -26.79
C SER A 182 2.22 17.06 -26.33
N GLU A 183 1.97 17.33 -25.06
CA GLU A 183 0.61 17.45 -24.52
C GLU A 183 -0.06 18.74 -25.00
N ALA A 184 0.68 19.85 -25.06
CA ALA A 184 0.16 21.12 -25.60
C ALA A 184 -0.28 20.95 -27.05
N ILE A 185 0.53 20.31 -27.88
CA ILE A 185 0.20 19.99 -29.27
C ILE A 185 -1.04 19.09 -29.35
N TYR A 186 -1.08 18.00 -28.54
CA TYR A 186 -2.22 17.10 -28.50
C TYR A 186 -3.52 17.81 -28.13
N ARG A 187 -3.47 18.73 -27.16
CA ARG A 187 -4.63 19.53 -26.75
C ARG A 187 -5.07 20.55 -27.79
N ALA A 188 -4.12 21.12 -28.53
CA ALA A 188 -4.40 22.10 -29.58
C ALA A 188 -5.03 21.46 -30.83
N ILE A 189 -4.67 20.23 -31.14
CA ILE A 189 -5.16 19.50 -32.30
C ILE A 189 -6.38 18.66 -31.92
N LYS A 190 -7.57 19.27 -32.00
CA LYS A 190 -8.86 18.60 -31.66
C LYS A 190 -9.13 17.30 -32.42
N SER A 191 -8.60 17.19 -33.65
CA SER A 191 -8.76 15.96 -34.46
C SER A 191 -8.04 14.75 -33.89
N MET A 192 -7.04 14.94 -33.03
CA MET A 192 -6.29 13.89 -32.36
C MET A 192 -6.91 13.48 -31.01
N TRP A 193 -7.95 14.17 -30.55
CA TRP A 193 -8.56 13.83 -29.28
C TRP A 193 -9.19 12.44 -29.31
N LEU A 194 -8.88 11.65 -28.30
CA LEU A 194 -9.57 10.40 -28.07
C LEU A 194 -11.06 10.69 -27.90
N LYS A 195 -11.86 10.18 -28.81
CA LYS A 195 -13.32 10.17 -28.63
C LYS A 195 -13.61 9.32 -27.41
N GLY A 196 -14.30 9.86 -26.43
CA GLY A 196 -14.56 9.19 -25.18
C GLY A 196 -15.18 7.81 -25.42
N SER A 197 -14.60 6.78 -24.81
CA SER A 197 -15.24 5.49 -24.70
C SER A 197 -16.25 5.57 -23.56
N ASN A 198 -17.48 5.08 -23.76
CA ASN A 198 -18.41 4.88 -22.68
C ASN A 198 -17.87 3.80 -21.75
N VAL A 199 -17.30 4.23 -20.63
CA VAL A 199 -16.77 3.32 -19.61
C VAL A 199 -17.90 2.94 -18.69
N THR A 200 -18.26 1.66 -18.67
CA THR A 200 -19.23 1.12 -17.72
C THR A 200 -18.47 0.53 -16.54
N CYS A 201 -18.75 1.02 -15.36
CA CYS A 201 -18.21 0.45 -14.12
C CYS A 201 -19.01 -0.80 -13.76
N VAL A 202 -18.41 -1.97 -13.83
CA VAL A 202 -19.01 -3.22 -13.39
C VAL A 202 -18.49 -3.53 -11.99
N TRP A 203 -19.39 -3.55 -11.02
CA TRP A 203 -19.08 -3.96 -9.66
C TRP A 203 -19.12 -5.49 -9.57
N VAL A 204 -17.97 -6.10 -9.39
CA VAL A 204 -17.88 -7.53 -9.12
C VAL A 204 -17.81 -7.70 -7.60
N SER A 205 -18.88 -8.25 -7.02
CA SER A 205 -18.85 -8.63 -5.60
C SER A 205 -18.28 -10.03 -5.47
N SER A 206 -17.06 -10.16 -5.00
CA SER A 206 -16.55 -11.42 -4.49
C SER A 206 -16.85 -11.46 -2.98
N GLY A 207 -17.93 -12.08 -2.56
CA GLY A 207 -18.36 -12.33 -1.16
C GLY A 207 -18.00 -11.36 -0.04
N PHE A 208 -16.78 -10.80 -0.03
CA PHE A 208 -16.27 -9.88 1.01
C PHE A 208 -15.68 -8.56 0.49
N LEU A 209 -15.36 -8.45 -0.79
CA LEU A 209 -14.76 -7.25 -1.38
C LEU A 209 -15.49 -6.88 -2.66
N ARG A 210 -16.07 -5.68 -2.71
CA ARG A 210 -16.58 -5.11 -3.97
C ARG A 210 -15.40 -4.49 -4.70
N ILE A 211 -14.94 -5.16 -5.73
CA ILE A 211 -13.90 -4.63 -6.63
C ILE A 211 -14.62 -4.03 -7.84
N GLY A 212 -14.44 -2.71 -8.02
CA GLY A 212 -14.91 -2.03 -9.22
C GLY A 212 -13.97 -2.32 -10.38
N MET A 213 -14.43 -2.97 -11.42
CA MET A 213 -13.72 -3.08 -12.70
C MET A 213 -14.33 -2.13 -13.71
N LEU A 214 -13.48 -1.31 -14.32
CA LEU A 214 -13.86 -0.48 -15.46
C LEU A 214 -13.81 -1.34 -16.72
N ALA A 215 -14.98 -1.60 -17.29
CA ALA A 215 -15.08 -2.26 -18.58
C ALA A 215 -15.46 -1.26 -19.68
N SER A 216 -14.72 -1.22 -20.77
CA SER A 216 -15.12 -0.46 -21.95
C SER A 216 -16.17 -1.25 -22.73
N ARG A 217 -17.27 -0.62 -23.09
CA ARG A 217 -18.19 -1.15 -24.11
C ARG A 217 -17.63 -0.81 -25.49
N LYS A 218 -17.61 -1.81 -26.37
CA LYS A 218 -17.40 -1.63 -27.80
C LYS A 218 -18.56 -0.88 -28.42
#